data_a7eb0a10b8fc435f6c1dfcf2e7a47214
#
_entry.id   a7eb0a10b8fc435f6c1dfcf2e7a47214
#
_cell.length_a   1.000
_cell.length_b   1.000
_cell.length_c   1.000
_cell.angle_alpha   90.00
_cell.angle_beta   90.00
_cell.angle_gamma   90.00
#
_symmetry.space_group_name_H-M   'P 1'
#
loop_
_entity.id
_entity.type
_entity.pdbx_description
1 polymer ?
#
loop_
_entity_poly.entity_id
_entity_poly.type
_entity_poly.pdbx_seq_one_letter_code
_entity_poly.pdbx_strand_id
1 'polypeptide(L)'
;MCRRQEFHLTIAAKDYINDKLVSDKWSPMVISKHFESAGFDTISHTYIYSYIRKDKESGGELYKSLANLNKYQGKKKYKGSISNRVSIDKRPDVANDRKRIGDIETDLVVSPKNQGSSIVSSVDRLSRFCCLDKVANKTKESVSEIVVRGLSNIGFDILTITTDNGTEFIDHESIASQLGVSYYFADPYSSYQRGSIEQLNGLIRRLIPKGTFIDEVDYHLIKTVESKLNNRPRKVLGWLSPIEYLMKQDGCGEIGQLRV
;
A
#
# COMPACT_ATOMS: atom_id res chain seq x y z
N MET A 1 -28.50 -35.87 4.85
CA MET A 1 -27.58 -35.23 5.81
C MET A 1 -26.17 -35.34 5.29
N CYS A 2 -25.60 -34.29 4.73
CA CYS A 2 -24.22 -34.26 4.25
C CYS A 2 -23.31 -34.14 5.47
N ARG A 3 -22.54 -35.20 5.78
CA ARG A 3 -21.49 -35.13 6.83
C ARG A 3 -20.50 -34.06 6.41
N ARG A 4 -20.40 -32.95 7.19
CA ARG A 4 -19.29 -32.01 7.07
C ARG A 4 -18.03 -32.82 7.37
N GLN A 5 -17.18 -33.04 6.36
CA GLN A 5 -15.81 -33.51 6.59
C GLN A 5 -15.15 -32.55 7.56
N GLU A 6 -14.72 -33.02 8.72
CA GLU A 6 -13.87 -32.24 9.61
C GLU A 6 -12.52 -32.08 8.93
N PHE A 7 -12.26 -30.90 8.44
CA PHE A 7 -11.00 -30.55 7.81
C PHE A 7 -9.96 -30.36 8.92
N HIS A 8 -8.98 -31.24 9.00
CA HIS A 8 -7.89 -31.14 9.97
C HIS A 8 -6.70 -30.45 9.32
N LEU A 9 -6.40 -29.21 9.78
CA LEU A 9 -5.18 -28.53 9.37
C LEU A 9 -3.94 -29.29 9.88
N THR A 10 -3.01 -29.56 8.97
CA THR A 10 -1.68 -30.05 9.34
C THR A 10 -0.93 -28.99 10.15
N ILE A 11 0.12 -29.38 10.88
CA ILE A 11 0.95 -28.43 11.63
C ILE A 11 1.54 -27.39 10.68
N ALA A 12 2.12 -27.78 9.55
CA ALA A 12 2.68 -26.88 8.56
C ALA A 12 1.65 -25.89 8.01
N ALA A 13 0.40 -26.32 7.78
CA ALA A 13 -0.68 -25.43 7.34
C ALA A 13 -1.07 -24.40 8.41
N LYS A 14 -1.08 -24.79 9.68
CA LYS A 14 -1.31 -23.86 10.81
C LYS A 14 -0.19 -22.84 10.93
N ASP A 15 1.06 -23.29 10.84
CA ASP A 15 2.23 -22.42 10.91
C ASP A 15 2.23 -21.40 9.78
N TYR A 16 1.89 -21.83 8.56
CA TYR A 16 1.73 -20.95 7.41
C TYR A 16 0.62 -19.89 7.65
N ILE A 17 -0.57 -20.31 8.12
CA ILE A 17 -1.66 -19.40 8.42
C ILE A 17 -1.23 -18.37 9.49
N ASN A 18 -0.57 -18.84 10.55
CA ASN A 18 -0.12 -17.98 11.65
C ASN A 18 0.93 -16.98 11.18
N ASP A 19 1.92 -17.41 10.40
CA ASP A 19 2.92 -16.52 9.83
C ASP A 19 2.27 -15.45 8.96
N LYS A 20 1.42 -15.83 8.01
CA LYS A 20 0.76 -14.88 7.12
C LYS A 20 -0.20 -13.92 7.85
N LEU A 21 -0.84 -14.37 8.92
CA LEU A 21 -1.68 -13.50 9.77
C LEU A 21 -0.85 -12.54 10.61
N VAL A 22 0.20 -13.04 11.27
CA VAL A 22 0.94 -12.29 12.29
C VAL A 22 2.05 -11.45 11.66
N SER A 23 2.88 -12.04 10.78
CA SER A 23 4.06 -11.40 10.20
C SER A 23 3.72 -10.52 9.00
N ASP A 24 2.85 -11.02 8.10
CA ASP A 24 2.50 -10.31 6.86
C ASP A 24 1.18 -9.55 6.95
N LYS A 25 0.45 -9.69 8.05
CA LYS A 25 -0.86 -9.06 8.29
C LYS A 25 -1.87 -9.32 7.15
N TRP A 26 -1.78 -10.49 6.52
CA TRP A 26 -2.74 -10.89 5.50
C TRP A 26 -4.12 -11.15 6.12
N SER A 27 -5.17 -10.83 5.35
CA SER A 27 -6.52 -11.20 5.79
C SER A 27 -6.79 -12.69 5.50
N PRO A 28 -7.72 -13.34 6.22
CA PRO A 28 -8.11 -14.72 5.96
C PRO A 28 -8.49 -14.99 4.49
N MET A 29 -9.07 -14.01 3.80
CA MET A 29 -9.41 -14.13 2.38
C MET A 29 -8.16 -14.20 1.50
N VAL A 30 -7.13 -13.39 1.77
CA VAL A 30 -5.86 -13.42 1.02
C VAL A 30 -5.14 -14.74 1.25
N ILE A 31 -5.08 -15.20 2.51
CA ILE A 31 -4.47 -16.49 2.87
C ILE A 31 -5.17 -17.63 2.14
N SER A 32 -6.50 -17.69 2.20
CA SER A 32 -7.32 -18.72 1.53
C SER A 32 -7.04 -18.80 0.03
N LYS A 33 -6.83 -17.67 -0.62
CA LYS A 33 -6.58 -17.62 -2.07
C LYS A 33 -5.14 -17.97 -2.48
N HIS A 34 -4.21 -17.80 -1.55
CA HIS A 34 -2.80 -18.15 -1.79
C HIS A 34 -2.45 -19.55 -1.26
N PHE A 35 -3.37 -20.26 -0.63
CA PHE A 35 -3.10 -21.50 0.09
C PHE A 35 -2.66 -22.64 -0.85
N GLU A 36 -3.33 -22.75 -2.01
CA GLU A 36 -2.99 -23.75 -3.04
C GLU A 36 -1.61 -23.48 -3.68
N SER A 37 -1.32 -22.23 -4.01
CA SER A 37 -0.01 -21.87 -4.57
C SER A 37 1.13 -22.04 -3.56
N ALA A 38 0.82 -22.10 -2.28
CA ALA A 38 1.77 -22.44 -1.21
C ALA A 38 1.91 -23.95 -0.97
N GLY A 39 1.25 -24.78 -1.79
CA GLY A 39 1.36 -26.24 -1.72
C GLY A 39 0.44 -26.92 -0.69
N PHE A 40 -0.63 -26.25 -0.25
CA PHE A 40 -1.62 -26.79 0.68
C PHE A 40 -2.95 -27.08 -0.01
N ASP A 41 -3.76 -27.97 0.56
CA ASP A 41 -5.12 -28.22 0.08
C ASP A 41 -6.00 -26.99 0.25
N THR A 42 -6.96 -26.82 -0.67
CA THR A 42 -7.89 -25.67 -0.67
C THR A 42 -8.60 -25.49 0.67
N ILE A 43 -8.55 -24.28 1.21
CA ILE A 43 -9.23 -23.91 2.45
C ILE A 43 -10.08 -22.66 2.26
N SER A 44 -11.29 -22.64 2.84
CA SER A 44 -12.13 -21.44 2.79
C SER A 44 -11.69 -20.39 3.82
N HIS A 45 -11.81 -19.11 3.47
CA HIS A 45 -11.56 -18.01 4.43
C HIS A 45 -12.46 -18.10 5.67
N THR A 46 -13.68 -18.66 5.53
CA THR A 46 -14.61 -18.88 6.64
C THR A 46 -14.04 -19.89 7.66
N TYR A 47 -13.35 -20.92 7.16
CA TYR A 47 -12.69 -21.87 8.03
C TYR A 47 -11.50 -21.24 8.79
N ILE A 48 -10.72 -20.38 8.12
CA ILE A 48 -9.63 -19.64 8.76
C ILE A 48 -10.19 -18.71 9.86
N TYR A 49 -11.33 -18.02 9.63
CA TYR A 49 -12.00 -17.27 10.70
C TYR A 49 -12.44 -18.16 11.88
N SER A 50 -12.91 -19.37 11.60
CA SER A 50 -13.29 -20.33 12.64
C SER A 50 -12.07 -20.81 13.44
N TYR A 51 -10.94 -21.02 12.77
CA TYR A 51 -9.67 -21.34 13.39
C TYR A 51 -9.21 -20.23 14.35
N ILE A 52 -9.23 -18.97 13.90
CA ILE A 52 -8.86 -17.80 14.73
C ILE A 52 -9.81 -17.66 15.92
N ARG A 53 -11.11 -17.98 15.77
CA ARG A 53 -12.06 -17.94 16.88
C ARG A 53 -11.77 -19.01 17.92
N LYS A 54 -11.49 -20.25 17.52
CA LYS A 54 -11.09 -21.33 18.42
C LYS A 54 -9.79 -21.00 19.16
N ASP A 55 -8.81 -20.39 18.48
CA ASP A 55 -7.58 -19.90 19.11
C ASP A 55 -7.90 -18.90 20.23
N LYS A 56 -8.76 -17.93 19.94
CA LYS A 56 -9.20 -16.94 20.93
C LYS A 56 -9.91 -17.59 22.13
N GLU A 57 -10.79 -18.56 21.90
CA GLU A 57 -11.52 -19.30 22.95
C GLU A 57 -10.56 -20.11 23.84
N SER A 58 -9.39 -20.53 23.28
CA SER A 58 -8.32 -21.21 24.01
C SER A 58 -7.28 -20.26 24.60
N GLY A 59 -7.54 -18.93 24.62
CA GLY A 59 -6.62 -17.93 25.19
C GLY A 59 -5.57 -17.42 24.22
N GLY A 60 -5.60 -17.81 22.94
CA GLY A 60 -4.67 -17.32 21.90
C GLY A 60 -4.97 -15.90 21.44
N GLU A 61 -4.04 -15.33 20.67
CA GLU A 61 -4.02 -13.90 20.30
C GLU A 61 -4.14 -13.63 18.80
N LEU A 62 -4.34 -14.65 17.94
CA LEU A 62 -4.41 -14.49 16.49
C LEU A 62 -5.43 -13.46 16.03
N TYR A 63 -6.55 -13.31 16.76
CA TYR A 63 -7.59 -12.35 16.45
C TYR A 63 -7.12 -10.89 16.47
N LYS A 64 -6.05 -10.56 17.21
CA LYS A 64 -5.45 -9.21 17.25
C LYS A 64 -4.78 -8.83 15.92
N SER A 65 -4.46 -9.81 15.08
CA SER A 65 -3.88 -9.61 13.75
C SER A 65 -4.93 -9.32 12.67
N LEU A 66 -6.21 -9.49 12.95
CA LEU A 66 -7.27 -9.11 12.03
C LEU A 66 -7.35 -7.59 11.86
N ALA A 67 -7.76 -7.15 10.66
CA ALA A 67 -7.96 -5.72 10.41
C ALA A 67 -9.11 -5.19 11.28
N ASN A 68 -8.82 -4.33 12.23
CA ASN A 68 -9.83 -3.55 12.92
C ASN A 68 -10.29 -2.43 11.98
N LEU A 69 -11.59 -2.40 11.67
CA LEU A 69 -12.24 -1.28 10.99
C LEU A 69 -12.33 -0.10 11.98
N ASN A 70 -11.25 0.65 12.12
CA ASN A 70 -11.28 1.88 12.90
C ASN A 70 -12.14 2.91 12.17
N LYS A 71 -13.18 3.39 12.86
CA LYS A 71 -14.07 4.46 12.37
C LYS A 71 -13.25 5.73 12.12
N TYR A 72 -13.50 6.32 10.95
CA TYR A 72 -12.97 7.62 10.51
C TYR A 72 -13.24 8.71 11.54
N GLN A 73 -12.22 9.46 11.95
CA GLN A 73 -12.32 10.63 12.83
C GLN A 73 -11.86 11.89 12.10
N GLY A 74 -12.82 12.82 11.90
CA GLY A 74 -12.60 14.26 11.83
C GLY A 74 -12.05 14.83 10.52
N LYS A 75 -12.81 15.79 9.95
CA LYS A 75 -12.39 16.67 8.86
C LYS A 75 -11.41 17.73 9.40
N LYS A 76 -10.15 17.75 8.91
CA LYS A 76 -9.24 18.88 9.10
C LYS A 76 -9.58 19.99 8.11
N LYS A 77 -9.62 21.24 8.56
CA LYS A 77 -9.80 22.41 7.69
C LYS A 77 -8.53 22.62 6.85
N TYR A 78 -8.70 22.70 5.54
CA TYR A 78 -7.65 23.12 4.60
C TYR A 78 -7.30 24.58 4.81
N LYS A 79 -6.00 24.91 4.87
CA LYS A 79 -5.49 26.29 4.92
C LYS A 79 -4.29 26.36 3.98
N GLY A 80 -4.48 26.86 2.78
CA GLY A 80 -3.39 27.19 1.85
C GLY A 80 -3.85 27.16 0.40
N SER A 81 -3.30 28.05 -0.42
CA SER A 81 -3.42 28.06 -1.88
C SER A 81 -2.09 27.57 -2.44
N ILE A 82 -2.09 26.50 -3.22
CA ILE A 82 -0.95 26.05 -4.01
C ILE A 82 -1.00 26.79 -5.34
N SER A 83 0.07 27.54 -5.67
CA SER A 83 0.19 28.22 -6.95
C SER A 83 0.26 27.20 -8.09
N ASN A 84 -0.26 27.55 -9.27
CA ASN A 84 -0.23 26.76 -10.49
C ASN A 84 -0.78 25.34 -10.34
N ARG A 85 -1.66 25.13 -9.35
CA ARG A 85 -2.32 23.85 -9.08
C ARG A 85 -3.17 23.40 -10.26
N VAL A 86 -2.95 22.19 -10.77
CA VAL A 86 -3.79 21.55 -11.77
C VAL A 86 -4.79 20.61 -11.07
N SER A 87 -6.11 20.86 -11.26
CA SER A 87 -7.15 19.99 -10.69
C SER A 87 -7.08 18.58 -11.26
N ILE A 88 -7.45 17.61 -10.44
CA ILE A 88 -7.62 16.20 -10.81
C ILE A 88 -8.63 16.03 -11.96
N ASP A 89 -9.56 16.96 -12.16
CA ASP A 89 -10.52 16.94 -13.26
C ASP A 89 -9.86 16.99 -14.64
N LYS A 90 -8.62 17.54 -14.70
CA LYS A 90 -7.81 17.57 -15.92
C LYS A 90 -6.96 16.32 -16.14
N ARG A 91 -6.99 15.36 -15.20
CA ARG A 91 -6.26 14.10 -15.32
C ARG A 91 -6.90 13.24 -16.42
N PRO A 92 -6.10 12.63 -17.32
CA PRO A 92 -6.62 11.82 -18.43
C PRO A 92 -7.53 10.68 -17.95
N ASP A 93 -8.58 10.39 -18.72
CA ASP A 93 -9.54 9.31 -18.41
C ASP A 93 -8.86 7.94 -18.30
N VAL A 94 -7.84 7.67 -19.12
CA VAL A 94 -7.07 6.43 -19.06
C VAL A 94 -6.43 6.24 -17.67
N ALA A 95 -5.98 7.32 -17.02
CA ALA A 95 -5.49 7.31 -15.65
C ALA A 95 -6.63 7.16 -14.63
N ASN A 96 -7.78 7.82 -14.88
CA ASN A 96 -8.97 7.69 -14.03
C ASN A 96 -9.48 6.24 -14.00
N ASP A 97 -9.55 5.61 -15.17
CA ASP A 97 -10.00 4.24 -15.37
C ASP A 97 -8.98 3.17 -14.94
N ARG A 98 -7.74 3.58 -14.57
CA ARG A 98 -6.66 2.66 -14.20
C ARG A 98 -6.34 1.66 -15.31
N LYS A 99 -6.18 2.14 -16.54
CA LYS A 99 -5.95 1.29 -17.72
C LYS A 99 -4.48 1.19 -18.14
N ARG A 100 -3.59 1.91 -17.48
CA ARG A 100 -2.14 1.90 -17.77
C ARG A 100 -1.31 1.98 -16.51
N ILE A 101 -0.09 1.50 -16.58
CA ILE A 101 0.95 1.65 -15.55
C ILE A 101 1.57 3.05 -15.68
N GLY A 102 2.09 3.60 -14.57
CA GLY A 102 2.75 4.89 -14.53
C GLY A 102 1.88 6.05 -14.01
N ASP A 103 0.63 5.79 -13.63
CA ASP A 103 -0.23 6.80 -13.00
C ASP A 103 -0.14 6.66 -11.47
N ILE A 104 0.65 7.53 -10.81
CA ILE A 104 1.03 7.42 -9.41
C ILE A 104 0.13 8.26 -8.51
N GLU A 105 -0.24 7.73 -7.36
CA GLU A 105 -0.75 8.49 -6.21
C GLU A 105 0.33 8.56 -5.13
N THR A 106 0.60 9.75 -4.58
CA THR A 106 1.62 9.96 -3.54
C THR A 106 1.02 10.65 -2.32
N ASP A 107 1.50 10.27 -1.12
CA ASP A 107 1.04 10.80 0.16
C ASP A 107 2.13 10.65 1.24
N LEU A 108 1.93 11.22 2.42
CA LEU A 108 2.79 11.07 3.58
C LEU A 108 2.15 10.27 4.71
N VAL A 109 2.85 9.25 5.17
CA VAL A 109 2.54 8.56 6.42
C VAL A 109 3.32 9.22 7.55
N VAL A 110 2.64 10.09 8.31
CA VAL A 110 3.27 10.97 9.30
C VAL A 110 3.40 10.35 10.69
N SER A 111 4.42 10.78 11.45
CA SER A 111 4.61 10.50 12.87
C SER A 111 3.49 11.11 13.73
N PRO A 112 3.32 10.65 15.01
CA PRO A 112 2.41 11.28 15.95
C PRO A 112 2.64 12.80 16.07
N LYS A 113 1.56 13.55 16.30
CA LYS A 113 1.59 15.02 16.41
C LYS A 113 2.21 15.75 15.21
N ASN A 114 2.39 15.05 14.07
CA ASN A 114 3.03 15.61 12.88
C ASN A 114 4.49 16.09 13.10
N GLN A 115 5.21 15.48 14.00
CA GLN A 115 6.60 15.83 14.34
C GLN A 115 7.57 14.80 13.79
N GLY A 116 8.79 15.26 13.45
CA GLY A 116 9.87 14.39 12.99
C GLY A 116 9.67 13.79 11.59
N SER A 117 10.31 12.65 11.39
CA SER A 117 10.33 11.93 10.12
C SER A 117 8.95 11.45 9.67
N SER A 118 8.81 11.24 8.38
CA SER A 118 7.62 10.67 7.75
C SER A 118 8.04 9.63 6.71
N ILE A 119 7.08 8.84 6.23
CA ILE A 119 7.29 7.96 5.08
C ILE A 119 6.57 8.58 3.89
N VAL A 120 7.30 8.88 2.82
CA VAL A 120 6.73 9.15 1.50
C VAL A 120 6.25 7.81 0.97
N SER A 121 4.96 7.71 0.69
CA SER A 121 4.33 6.54 0.08
C SER A 121 3.83 6.89 -1.30
N SER A 122 4.21 6.12 -2.31
CA SER A 122 3.76 6.27 -3.69
C SER A 122 3.22 4.92 -4.17
N VAL A 123 2.14 4.93 -4.96
CA VAL A 123 1.52 3.72 -5.50
C VAL A 123 1.06 3.92 -6.93
N ASP A 124 1.40 2.97 -7.79
CA ASP A 124 0.80 2.90 -9.12
C ASP A 124 -0.67 2.48 -9.04
N ARG A 125 -1.52 3.20 -9.76
CA ARG A 125 -2.98 3.05 -9.66
C ARG A 125 -3.49 1.74 -10.26
N LEU A 126 -2.83 1.20 -11.27
CA LEU A 126 -3.21 -0.06 -11.91
C LEU A 126 -2.57 -1.25 -11.18
N SER A 127 -1.24 -1.34 -11.19
CA SER A 127 -0.49 -2.49 -10.67
C SER A 127 -0.49 -2.60 -9.14
N ARG A 128 -0.82 -1.50 -8.43
CA ARG A 128 -0.71 -1.41 -6.96
C ARG A 128 0.73 -1.53 -6.45
N PHE A 129 1.71 -1.51 -7.33
CA PHE A 129 3.12 -1.48 -6.95
C PHE A 129 3.40 -0.20 -6.17
N CYS A 130 4.12 -0.31 -5.07
CA CYS A 130 4.40 0.83 -4.20
C CYS A 130 5.89 1.02 -3.98
N CYS A 131 6.25 2.28 -3.76
CA CYS A 131 7.56 2.73 -3.32
C CYS A 131 7.40 3.45 -1.97
N LEU A 132 8.23 3.12 -0.99
CA LEU A 132 8.25 3.72 0.34
C LEU A 132 9.63 4.26 0.64
N ASP A 133 9.73 5.53 1.02
CA ASP A 133 10.98 6.14 1.43
C ASP A 133 10.82 6.99 2.69
N LYS A 134 11.85 7.02 3.54
CA LYS A 134 11.89 7.85 4.75
C LYS A 134 12.31 9.26 4.38
N VAL A 135 11.57 10.25 4.87
CA VAL A 135 11.94 11.67 4.82
C VAL A 135 12.13 12.19 6.24
N ALA A 136 13.27 12.82 6.52
CA ALA A 136 13.62 13.29 7.86
C ALA A 136 12.72 14.43 8.35
N ASN A 137 12.29 15.30 7.43
CA ASN A 137 11.38 16.40 7.71
C ASN A 137 10.39 16.60 6.55
N LYS A 138 9.31 17.34 6.79
CA LYS A 138 8.25 17.57 5.79
C LYS A 138 8.40 18.91 5.07
N THR A 139 9.62 19.40 4.91
CA THR A 139 9.83 20.56 4.04
C THR A 139 9.55 20.16 2.59
N LYS A 140 9.05 21.10 1.81
CA LYS A 140 8.74 20.86 0.40
C LYS A 140 9.95 20.33 -0.40
N GLU A 141 11.15 20.86 -0.08
CA GLU A 141 12.41 20.47 -0.72
C GLU A 141 12.77 19.01 -0.41
N SER A 142 12.71 18.62 0.88
CA SER A 142 13.04 17.25 1.29
C SER A 142 12.04 16.24 0.73
N VAL A 143 10.75 16.58 0.70
CA VAL A 143 9.71 15.71 0.14
C VAL A 143 9.89 15.60 -1.37
N SER A 144 10.15 16.72 -2.07
CA SER A 144 10.40 16.73 -3.51
C SER A 144 11.58 15.85 -3.90
N GLU A 145 12.72 15.97 -3.21
CA GLU A 145 13.91 15.14 -3.44
C GLU A 145 13.60 13.64 -3.28
N ILE A 146 12.90 13.27 -2.21
CA ILE A 146 12.57 11.87 -1.92
C ILE A 146 11.58 11.32 -2.96
N VAL A 147 10.57 12.09 -3.37
CA VAL A 147 9.61 11.67 -4.42
C VAL A 147 10.35 11.45 -5.74
N VAL A 148 11.18 12.40 -6.18
CA VAL A 148 11.93 12.28 -7.42
C VAL A 148 12.86 11.07 -7.37
N ARG A 149 13.67 10.93 -6.30
CA ARG A 149 14.59 9.80 -6.14
C ARG A 149 13.86 8.46 -6.14
N GLY A 150 12.75 8.35 -5.42
CA GLY A 150 11.98 7.13 -5.31
C GLY A 150 11.35 6.70 -6.63
N LEU A 151 10.74 7.65 -7.34
CA LEU A 151 10.04 7.39 -8.59
C LEU A 151 10.99 7.21 -9.78
N SER A 152 12.13 7.92 -9.83
CA SER A 152 13.15 7.70 -10.88
C SER A 152 13.74 6.27 -10.88
N ASN A 153 13.62 5.57 -9.76
CA ASN A 153 14.15 4.22 -9.60
C ASN A 153 13.05 3.14 -9.46
N ILE A 154 11.82 3.44 -9.87
CA ILE A 154 10.68 2.53 -9.68
C ILE A 154 10.67 1.34 -10.65
N GLY A 155 11.37 1.44 -11.78
CA GLY A 155 11.53 0.36 -12.75
C GLY A 155 10.54 0.38 -13.92
N PHE A 156 9.69 1.42 -14.04
CA PHE A 156 8.79 1.65 -15.18
C PHE A 156 8.55 3.15 -15.35
N ASP A 157 8.06 3.56 -16.53
CA ASP A 157 7.82 4.96 -16.87
C ASP A 157 6.71 5.57 -16.02
N ILE A 158 6.97 6.76 -15.44
CA ILE A 158 5.97 7.55 -14.73
C ILE A 158 5.30 8.50 -15.73
N LEU A 159 3.99 8.55 -15.71
CA LEU A 159 3.19 9.37 -16.62
C LEU A 159 2.46 10.51 -15.90
N THR A 160 1.89 10.21 -14.74
CA THR A 160 1.20 11.21 -13.93
C THR A 160 1.45 11.00 -12.45
N ILE A 161 1.44 12.09 -11.69
CA ILE A 161 1.43 12.06 -10.22
C ILE A 161 0.18 12.77 -9.71
N THR A 162 -0.47 12.19 -8.71
CA THR A 162 -1.63 12.79 -8.03
C THR A 162 -1.40 12.83 -6.53
N THR A 163 -1.55 14.01 -5.92
CA THR A 163 -1.45 14.21 -4.47
C THR A 163 -2.68 14.89 -3.89
N ASP A 164 -2.71 15.05 -2.57
CA ASP A 164 -3.64 16.01 -1.94
C ASP A 164 -3.08 17.45 -2.01
N ASN A 165 -3.78 18.37 -1.34
CA ASN A 165 -3.38 19.77 -1.28
C ASN A 165 -2.48 20.04 -0.05
N GLY A 166 -1.63 19.10 0.35
CA GLY A 166 -0.66 19.27 1.43
C GLY A 166 0.41 20.30 1.07
N THR A 167 0.84 21.10 2.05
CA THR A 167 1.90 22.11 1.86
C THR A 167 3.25 21.51 1.51
N GLU A 168 3.44 20.24 1.83
CA GLU A 168 4.62 19.43 1.49
C GLU A 168 4.77 19.18 -0.02
N PHE A 169 3.68 19.34 -0.79
CA PHE A 169 3.67 19.16 -2.26
C PHE A 169 3.65 20.49 -3.04
N ILE A 170 3.95 21.60 -2.38
CA ILE A 170 4.01 22.92 -3.04
C ILE A 170 5.07 22.95 -4.16
N ASP A 171 6.15 22.20 -4.03
CA ASP A 171 7.23 22.10 -5.03
C ASP A 171 6.92 21.12 -6.20
N HIS A 172 5.65 20.92 -6.47
CA HIS A 172 5.16 19.99 -7.47
C HIS A 172 5.65 20.27 -8.89
N GLU A 173 5.88 21.55 -9.24
CA GLU A 173 6.42 21.94 -10.56
C GLU A 173 7.85 21.43 -10.76
N SER A 174 8.67 21.50 -9.70
CA SER A 174 10.02 20.92 -9.71
C SER A 174 9.97 19.39 -9.87
N ILE A 175 9.11 18.70 -9.12
CA ILE A 175 8.91 17.25 -9.26
C ILE A 175 8.47 16.89 -10.67
N ALA A 176 7.47 17.59 -11.21
CA ALA A 176 6.93 17.37 -12.54
C ALA A 176 7.99 17.56 -13.63
N SER A 177 8.79 18.63 -13.52
CA SER A 177 9.88 18.95 -14.46
C SER A 177 10.99 17.90 -14.44
N GLN A 178 11.44 17.47 -13.23
CA GLN A 178 12.53 16.51 -13.09
C GLN A 178 12.15 15.11 -13.58
N LEU A 179 10.89 14.72 -13.39
CA LEU A 179 10.39 13.41 -13.84
C LEU A 179 9.77 13.43 -15.24
N GLY A 180 9.55 14.62 -15.83
CA GLY A 180 8.90 14.75 -17.13
C GLY A 180 7.41 14.34 -17.14
N VAL A 181 6.69 14.57 -16.03
CA VAL A 181 5.33 14.05 -15.81
C VAL A 181 4.29 15.15 -15.62
N SER A 182 3.02 14.82 -15.85
CA SER A 182 1.90 15.69 -15.48
C SER A 182 1.55 15.52 -13.99
N TYR A 183 1.29 16.63 -13.30
CA TYR A 183 0.99 16.63 -11.86
C TYR A 183 -0.42 17.13 -11.57
N TYR A 184 -1.17 16.42 -10.75
CA TYR A 184 -2.57 16.72 -10.44
C TYR A 184 -2.81 16.73 -8.94
N PHE A 185 -3.77 17.57 -8.52
CA PHE A 185 -4.20 17.65 -7.12
C PHE A 185 -5.65 17.21 -6.98
N ALA A 186 -5.90 16.33 -6.03
CA ALA A 186 -7.25 15.94 -5.64
C ALA A 186 -8.03 17.16 -5.10
N ASP A 187 -9.34 17.11 -5.20
CA ASP A 187 -10.17 18.16 -4.63
C ASP A 187 -10.12 18.13 -3.09
N PRO A 188 -10.24 19.29 -2.46
CA PRO A 188 -10.35 19.35 -1.01
C PRO A 188 -11.46 18.45 -0.50
N TYR A 189 -11.18 17.66 0.54
CA TYR A 189 -12.12 16.70 1.16
C TYR A 189 -12.59 15.53 0.29
N SER A 190 -11.98 15.31 -0.85
CA SER A 190 -12.34 14.24 -1.81
C SER A 190 -11.37 13.07 -1.76
N SER A 191 -11.22 12.47 -0.58
CA SER A 191 -10.30 11.35 -0.36
C SER A 191 -10.57 10.16 -1.29
N TYR A 192 -11.82 9.95 -1.70
CA TYR A 192 -12.23 8.90 -2.64
C TYR A 192 -11.53 9.00 -4.00
N GLN A 193 -11.09 10.20 -4.41
CA GLN A 193 -10.35 10.41 -5.65
C GLN A 193 -8.94 9.79 -5.62
N ARG A 194 -8.43 9.48 -4.41
CA ARG A 194 -7.10 8.89 -4.15
C ARG A 194 -7.22 7.54 -3.41
N GLY A 195 -8.17 6.72 -3.79
CA GLY A 195 -8.47 5.46 -3.10
C GLY A 195 -7.32 4.45 -3.10
N SER A 196 -6.37 4.50 -4.06
CA SER A 196 -5.22 3.58 -4.11
C SER A 196 -4.24 3.87 -2.99
N ILE A 197 -3.88 5.14 -2.81
CA ILE A 197 -2.93 5.53 -1.75
C ILE A 197 -3.56 5.43 -0.35
N GLU A 198 -4.85 5.71 -0.20
CA GLU A 198 -5.54 5.51 1.08
C GLU A 198 -5.53 4.03 1.50
N GLN A 199 -5.78 3.13 0.55
CA GLN A 199 -5.68 1.69 0.78
C GLN A 199 -4.25 1.29 1.14
N LEU A 200 -3.24 1.79 0.42
CA LEU A 200 -1.83 1.54 0.71
C LEU A 200 -1.47 2.01 2.12
N ASN A 201 -1.80 3.26 2.47
CA ASN A 201 -1.52 3.83 3.79
C ASN A 201 -2.20 3.02 4.91
N GLY A 202 -3.41 2.52 4.66
CA GLY A 202 -4.08 1.59 5.57
C GLY A 202 -3.31 0.29 5.78
N LEU A 203 -2.67 -0.25 4.75
CA LEU A 203 -1.84 -1.46 4.84
C LEU A 203 -0.49 -1.19 5.53
N ILE A 204 0.16 -0.06 5.22
CA ILE A 204 1.37 0.39 5.92
C ILE A 204 1.09 0.48 7.43
N ARG A 205 -0.04 1.07 7.83
CA ARG A 205 -0.44 1.23 9.23
C ARG A 205 -0.78 -0.08 9.95
N ARG A 206 -0.92 -1.17 9.26
CA ARG A 206 -1.01 -2.52 9.86
C ARG A 206 0.36 -3.09 10.24
N LEU A 207 1.42 -2.63 9.57
CA LEU A 207 2.81 -3.06 9.79
C LEU A 207 3.58 -2.03 10.64
N ILE A 208 3.29 -0.74 10.43
CA ILE A 208 3.80 0.39 11.22
C ILE A 208 2.59 1.11 11.83
N PRO A 209 2.15 0.75 13.05
CA PRO A 209 0.91 1.26 13.65
C PRO A 209 0.86 2.78 13.81
N LYS A 210 -0.35 3.32 13.92
CA LYS A 210 -0.53 4.72 14.35
C LYS A 210 0.04 4.88 15.76
N GLY A 211 0.78 5.98 15.97
CA GLY A 211 1.47 6.21 17.24
C GLY A 211 2.96 5.88 17.21
N THR A 212 3.44 5.13 16.22
CA THR A 212 4.86 4.91 16.02
C THR A 212 5.56 6.18 15.55
N PHE A 213 6.63 6.59 16.23
CA PHE A 213 7.52 7.65 15.76
C PHE A 213 8.38 7.12 14.61
N ILE A 214 8.26 7.73 13.43
CA ILE A 214 8.99 7.27 12.23
C ILE A 214 10.50 7.49 12.35
N ASP A 215 10.92 8.42 13.22
CA ASP A 215 12.35 8.60 13.55
C ASP A 215 12.98 7.32 14.09
N GLU A 216 12.24 6.56 14.91
CA GLU A 216 12.65 5.30 15.53
C GLU A 216 12.55 4.10 14.58
N VAL A 217 11.90 4.27 13.43
CA VAL A 217 11.74 3.21 12.43
C VAL A 217 13.00 3.15 11.57
N ASP A 218 13.68 2.00 11.60
CA ASP A 218 14.83 1.75 10.74
C ASP A 218 14.42 1.79 9.25
N TYR A 219 15.30 2.33 8.40
CA TYR A 219 15.11 2.35 6.95
C TYR A 219 14.93 0.94 6.38
N HIS A 220 15.68 -0.04 6.88
CA HIS A 220 15.54 -1.43 6.48
C HIS A 220 14.13 -1.98 6.77
N LEU A 221 13.52 -1.61 7.90
CA LEU A 221 12.13 -2.00 8.19
C LEU A 221 11.15 -1.40 7.18
N ILE A 222 11.36 -0.14 6.75
CA ILE A 222 10.52 0.49 5.72
C ILE A 222 10.62 -0.29 4.40
N LYS A 223 11.83 -0.70 4.00
CA LYS A 223 12.03 -1.50 2.78
C LYS A 223 11.47 -2.92 2.91
N THR A 224 11.54 -3.51 4.08
CA THR A 224 10.87 -4.78 4.38
C THR A 224 9.35 -4.67 4.22
N VAL A 225 8.76 -3.57 4.71
CA VAL A 225 7.33 -3.28 4.56
C VAL A 225 6.97 -3.09 3.08
N GLU A 226 7.76 -2.34 2.32
CA GLU A 226 7.61 -2.16 0.88
C GLU A 226 7.60 -3.51 0.15
N SER A 227 8.60 -4.36 0.39
CA SER A 227 8.70 -5.70 -0.18
C SER A 227 7.48 -6.56 0.17
N LYS A 228 7.07 -6.60 1.43
CA LYS A 228 5.87 -7.32 1.86
C LYS A 228 4.60 -6.86 1.15
N LEU A 229 4.45 -5.56 0.91
CA LEU A 229 3.28 -4.99 0.23
C LEU A 229 3.29 -5.28 -1.27
N ASN A 230 4.45 -5.28 -1.91
CA ASN A 230 4.64 -5.57 -3.33
C ASN A 230 4.52 -7.07 -3.64
N ASN A 231 4.77 -7.94 -2.67
CA ASN A 231 4.57 -9.39 -2.76
C ASN A 231 3.19 -9.85 -2.24
N ARG A 232 2.34 -8.91 -1.78
CA ARG A 232 1.02 -9.25 -1.25
C ARG A 232 -0.01 -9.45 -2.36
N PRO A 233 -0.68 -10.62 -2.48
CA PRO A 233 -1.76 -10.84 -3.44
C PRO A 233 -2.90 -9.83 -3.29
N ARG A 234 -3.38 -9.30 -4.43
CA ARG A 234 -4.47 -8.31 -4.51
C ARG A 234 -5.65 -8.86 -5.28
N LYS A 235 -6.84 -8.82 -4.69
CA LYS A 235 -8.08 -9.25 -5.37
C LYS A 235 -8.30 -8.50 -6.70
N VAL A 236 -8.01 -7.20 -6.73
CA VAL A 236 -8.16 -6.35 -7.91
C VAL A 236 -7.19 -6.70 -9.06
N LEU A 237 -6.13 -7.46 -8.78
CA LEU A 237 -5.17 -7.96 -9.74
C LEU A 237 -5.39 -9.44 -10.06
N GLY A 238 -6.59 -9.97 -9.82
CA GLY A 238 -6.86 -11.40 -10.01
C GLY A 238 -6.08 -12.31 -9.04
N TRP A 239 -5.76 -11.80 -7.86
CA TRP A 239 -4.97 -12.44 -6.81
C TRP A 239 -3.46 -12.54 -7.09
N LEU A 240 -2.98 -11.90 -8.14
CA LEU A 240 -1.55 -11.65 -8.30
C LEU A 240 -1.08 -10.61 -7.29
N SER A 241 0.19 -10.69 -6.91
CA SER A 241 0.89 -9.59 -6.25
C SER A 241 1.20 -8.46 -7.23
N PRO A 242 1.47 -7.23 -6.77
CA PRO A 242 1.94 -6.15 -7.62
C PRO A 242 3.14 -6.52 -8.50
N ILE A 243 4.14 -7.22 -7.95
CA ILE A 243 5.32 -7.68 -8.70
C ILE A 243 4.92 -8.68 -9.78
N GLU A 244 4.15 -9.72 -9.44
CA GLU A 244 3.68 -10.72 -10.42
C GLU A 244 2.83 -10.10 -11.51
N TYR A 245 2.03 -9.07 -11.17
CA TYR A 245 1.22 -8.34 -12.15
C TYR A 245 2.10 -7.59 -13.15
N LEU A 246 3.13 -6.86 -12.69
CA LEU A 246 4.07 -6.15 -13.55
C LEU A 246 4.82 -7.12 -14.47
N MET A 247 5.36 -8.21 -13.93
CA MET A 247 6.07 -9.23 -14.71
C MET A 247 5.22 -9.83 -15.83
N LYS A 248 3.89 -9.92 -15.64
CA LYS A 248 2.98 -10.39 -16.69
C LYS A 248 2.70 -9.38 -17.78
N GLN A 249 2.72 -8.08 -17.46
CA GLN A 249 2.43 -7.03 -18.44
C GLN A 249 3.57 -6.83 -19.43
N ASP A 250 4.81 -6.97 -18.99
CA ASP A 250 5.98 -6.72 -19.82
C ASP A 250 6.33 -7.86 -20.79
N GLY A 251 5.63 -8.99 -20.74
CA GLY A 251 5.73 -10.09 -21.72
C GLY A 251 7.14 -10.60 -22.04
N CYS A 252 8.19 -10.00 -21.49
CA CYS A 252 9.59 -10.35 -21.68
C CYS A 252 10.53 -9.64 -20.67
N GLY A 253 11.12 -10.33 -19.81
CA GLY A 253 12.48 -10.44 -19.32
C GLY A 253 13.34 -9.22 -18.97
N GLU A 254 12.88 -7.98 -18.92
CA GLU A 254 13.75 -6.84 -18.57
C GLU A 254 13.44 -6.11 -17.26
N ILE A 255 12.48 -6.56 -16.46
CA ILE A 255 12.30 -6.02 -15.10
C ILE A 255 13.38 -6.59 -14.13
N GLY A 256 14.60 -6.76 -14.59
CA GLY A 256 15.74 -7.20 -13.77
C GLY A 256 16.22 -6.16 -12.74
N GLN A 257 15.60 -4.99 -12.65
CA GLN A 257 15.97 -3.91 -11.75
C GLN A 257 14.82 -3.41 -10.86
N LEU A 258 13.70 -4.11 -10.79
CA LEU A 258 12.73 -3.82 -9.73
C LEU A 258 13.46 -3.95 -8.37
N ARG A 259 13.41 -2.90 -7.56
CA ARG A 259 13.89 -2.91 -6.18
C ARG A 259 13.20 -4.04 -5.41
N VAL A 260 13.86 -5.20 -5.31
CA VAL A 260 13.44 -6.35 -4.50
C VAL A 260 14.01 -6.20 -3.10
#